data_2c1eada14fae7d36682337959c5fe1cf
#
_entry.id   2c1eada14fae7d36682337959c5fe1cf
#
_cell.length_a   1.000
_cell.length_b   1.000
_cell.length_c   1.000
_cell.angle_alpha   90.00
_cell.angle_beta   90.00
_cell.angle_gamma   90.00
#
_symmetry.space_group_name_H-M   'P 1'
#
loop_
_entity.id
_entity.type
_entity.pdbx_description
1 polymer ?
#
loop_
_entity_poly.entity_id
_entity_poly.type
_entity_poly.pdbx_seq_one_letter_code
_entity_poly.pdbx_strand_id
1 'polypeptide(L)'
;IRKMARDVADSDEVAQVGTISANGEAEIGKQIADAMQKVGNEGVITVEENKGLETETDVVEGMQFDRGYLSPYFVTNPDKMTAELEDCMVLLHEKKLSSLQSMVPLLESVIQSQKPLLIIAEDVEGEALATLVVNKLRGGLKIAAVKAPGFGDRRKAMLQDIAILTGGQVISEDLGMKLENVTMDMLGFKICRLVRL
;
A
#
# COMPACT_ATOMS: atom_id res chain seq x y z
N ILE A 1 -25.42 -25.06 -15.36
CA ILE A 1 -24.00 -24.86 -14.95
C ILE A 1 -23.89 -24.94 -13.43
N ARG A 2 -24.60 -24.07 -12.62
CA ARG A 2 -24.46 -24.05 -11.14
C ARG A 2 -24.73 -25.41 -10.47
N LYS A 3 -25.69 -26.25 -10.98
CA LYS A 3 -25.99 -27.59 -10.45
C LYS A 3 -24.88 -28.61 -10.74
N MET A 4 -23.95 -28.30 -11.66
CA MET A 4 -22.83 -29.16 -12.03
C MET A 4 -21.50 -28.63 -11.48
N ALA A 5 -21.52 -27.47 -10.85
CA ALA A 5 -20.35 -26.88 -10.23
C ALA A 5 -19.99 -27.67 -8.96
N ARG A 6 -18.71 -27.91 -8.76
CA ARG A 6 -18.10 -28.47 -7.58
C ARG A 6 -17.12 -27.48 -7.01
N ASP A 7 -17.11 -27.31 -5.72
CA ASP A 7 -16.15 -26.45 -5.05
C ASP A 7 -14.77 -27.11 -5.12
N VAL A 8 -13.75 -26.26 -5.33
CA VAL A 8 -12.34 -26.66 -5.33
C VAL A 8 -11.91 -26.83 -3.87
N ALA A 9 -11.46 -28.02 -3.51
CA ALA A 9 -11.21 -28.35 -2.11
C ALA A 9 -9.72 -28.43 -1.74
N ASP A 10 -8.84 -28.75 -2.70
CA ASP A 10 -7.42 -28.97 -2.45
C ASP A 10 -6.50 -28.27 -3.48
N SER A 11 -5.20 -28.27 -3.17
CA SER A 11 -4.17 -27.67 -4.02
C SER A 11 -4.03 -28.35 -5.38
N ASP A 12 -4.29 -29.64 -5.46
CA ASP A 12 -4.19 -30.42 -6.72
C ASP A 12 -5.32 -30.02 -7.66
N GLU A 13 -6.52 -29.80 -7.14
CA GLU A 13 -7.66 -29.31 -7.92
C GLU A 13 -7.40 -27.86 -8.40
N VAL A 14 -6.79 -27.00 -7.56
CA VAL A 14 -6.35 -25.66 -7.98
C VAL A 14 -5.33 -25.74 -9.11
N ALA A 15 -4.34 -26.63 -9.01
CA ALA A 15 -3.35 -26.86 -10.06
C ALA A 15 -3.98 -27.33 -11.38
N GLN A 16 -5.00 -28.20 -11.31
CA GLN A 16 -5.72 -28.67 -12.50
C GLN A 16 -6.47 -27.53 -13.19
N VAL A 17 -7.18 -26.71 -12.43
CA VAL A 17 -7.89 -25.53 -12.96
C VAL A 17 -6.90 -24.54 -13.56
N GLY A 18 -5.79 -24.26 -12.86
CA GLY A 18 -4.70 -23.41 -13.34
C GLY A 18 -4.08 -23.93 -14.64
N THR A 19 -3.84 -25.23 -14.73
CA THR A 19 -3.31 -25.89 -15.94
C THR A 19 -4.25 -25.74 -17.14
N ILE A 20 -5.55 -25.90 -16.93
CA ILE A 20 -6.55 -25.72 -18.00
C ILE A 20 -6.56 -24.24 -18.45
N SER A 21 -6.53 -23.33 -17.51
CA SER A 21 -6.49 -21.87 -17.79
C SER A 21 -5.20 -21.44 -18.51
N ALA A 22 -4.09 -22.12 -18.24
CA ALA A 22 -2.79 -21.91 -18.88
C ALA A 22 -2.62 -22.75 -20.17
N ASN A 23 -3.72 -23.15 -20.82
CA ASN A 23 -3.73 -23.90 -22.07
C ASN A 23 -3.00 -25.24 -22.03
N GLY A 24 -3.02 -25.91 -20.89
CA GLY A 24 -2.45 -27.23 -20.67
C GLY A 24 -1.03 -27.23 -20.08
N GLU A 25 -0.47 -26.08 -19.75
CA GLU A 25 0.85 -25.98 -19.12
C GLU A 25 0.80 -26.29 -17.63
N ALA A 26 1.17 -27.52 -17.26
CA ALA A 26 1.09 -28.03 -15.90
C ALA A 26 2.02 -27.29 -14.91
N GLU A 27 3.15 -26.77 -15.39
CA GLU A 27 4.09 -26.02 -14.57
C GLU A 27 3.47 -24.70 -14.07
N ILE A 28 2.79 -23.96 -14.95
CA ILE A 28 2.07 -22.75 -14.57
C ILE A 28 0.94 -23.07 -13.60
N GLY A 29 0.18 -24.14 -13.86
CA GLY A 29 -0.88 -24.58 -12.94
C GLY A 29 -0.37 -24.89 -11.54
N LYS A 30 0.79 -25.54 -11.44
CA LYS A 30 1.44 -25.82 -10.15
C LYS A 30 1.92 -24.54 -9.46
N GLN A 31 2.56 -23.60 -10.18
CA GLN A 31 2.99 -22.33 -9.62
C GLN A 31 1.82 -21.53 -9.05
N ILE A 32 0.68 -21.52 -9.73
CA ILE A 32 -0.54 -20.86 -9.25
C ILE A 32 -1.04 -21.54 -7.97
N ALA A 33 -1.06 -22.87 -7.92
CA ALA A 33 -1.48 -23.62 -6.73
C ALA A 33 -0.55 -23.37 -5.54
N ASP A 34 0.76 -23.36 -5.76
CA ASP A 34 1.77 -23.07 -4.74
C ASP A 34 1.63 -21.63 -4.22
N ALA A 35 1.36 -20.67 -5.11
CA ALA A 35 1.08 -19.29 -4.73
C ALA A 35 -0.20 -19.19 -3.89
N MET A 36 -1.30 -19.84 -4.33
CA MET A 36 -2.58 -19.86 -3.61
C MET A 36 -2.44 -20.49 -2.22
N GLN A 37 -1.63 -21.54 -2.09
CA GLN A 37 -1.35 -22.16 -0.80
C GLN A 37 -0.65 -21.19 0.18
N LYS A 38 0.23 -20.32 -0.34
CA LYS A 38 0.96 -19.33 0.47
C LYS A 38 0.08 -18.15 0.89
N VAL A 39 -0.77 -17.64 -0.01
CA VAL A 39 -1.60 -16.46 0.26
C VAL A 39 -2.99 -16.79 0.81
N GLY A 40 -3.43 -18.04 0.73
CA GLY A 40 -4.76 -18.48 1.13
C GLY A 40 -5.85 -18.15 0.12
N ASN A 41 -7.07 -18.62 0.40
CA ASN A 41 -8.21 -18.48 -0.52
C ASN A 41 -8.68 -17.04 -0.74
N GLU A 42 -8.39 -16.15 0.19
CA GLU A 42 -8.70 -14.70 0.12
C GLU A 42 -7.56 -13.89 -0.49
N GLY A 43 -6.42 -14.53 -0.81
CA GLY A 43 -5.26 -13.87 -1.37
C GLY A 43 -5.46 -13.45 -2.82
N VAL A 44 -4.83 -12.36 -3.22
CA VAL A 44 -4.84 -11.86 -4.60
C VAL A 44 -3.56 -12.30 -5.29
N ILE A 45 -3.70 -12.96 -6.43
CA ILE A 45 -2.58 -13.35 -7.30
C ILE A 45 -2.62 -12.45 -8.54
N THR A 46 -1.54 -11.73 -8.79
CA THR A 46 -1.34 -10.94 -10.01
C THR A 46 -0.21 -11.54 -10.83
N VAL A 47 -0.31 -11.46 -12.14
CA VAL A 47 0.72 -11.92 -13.07
C VAL A 47 1.26 -10.70 -13.80
N GLU A 48 2.57 -10.50 -13.70
CA GLU A 48 3.28 -9.38 -14.33
C GLU A 48 4.43 -9.90 -15.19
N GLU A 49 4.81 -9.13 -16.20
CA GLU A 49 5.97 -9.46 -17.05
C GLU A 49 7.26 -9.29 -16.26
N ASN A 50 8.06 -10.34 -16.16
CA ASN A 50 9.39 -10.27 -15.56
C ASN A 50 10.43 -9.92 -16.64
N LYS A 51 11.46 -9.17 -16.26
CA LYS A 51 12.64 -8.90 -17.13
C LYS A 51 13.64 -10.05 -17.18
N GLY A 52 13.47 -11.03 -16.29
CA GLY A 52 14.28 -12.26 -16.23
C GLY A 52 13.80 -13.34 -17.21
N LEU A 53 14.60 -14.39 -17.36
CA LEU A 53 14.27 -15.56 -18.16
C LEU A 53 13.43 -16.59 -17.40
N GLU A 54 13.41 -16.51 -16.09
CA GLU A 54 12.72 -17.47 -15.22
C GLU A 54 11.50 -16.82 -14.58
N THR A 55 10.47 -17.65 -14.35
CA THR A 55 9.27 -17.24 -13.63
C THR A 55 9.56 -17.23 -12.13
N GLU A 56 9.38 -16.10 -11.49
CA GLU A 56 9.55 -15.91 -10.05
C GLU A 56 8.21 -15.69 -9.38
N THR A 57 8.05 -16.16 -8.16
CA THR A 57 6.86 -15.95 -7.34
C THR A 57 7.25 -15.16 -6.10
N ASP A 58 6.85 -13.90 -6.04
CA ASP A 58 7.01 -13.03 -4.88
C ASP A 58 5.74 -13.02 -4.04
N VAL A 59 5.86 -13.28 -2.74
CA VAL A 59 4.76 -13.19 -1.80
C VAL A 59 4.91 -11.92 -0.98
N VAL A 60 3.93 -11.04 -1.06
CA VAL A 60 3.87 -9.78 -0.31
C VAL A 60 2.74 -9.85 0.71
N GLU A 61 3.10 -9.74 1.98
CA GLU A 61 2.11 -9.62 3.05
C GLU A 61 1.63 -8.17 3.13
N GLY A 62 0.35 -7.95 2.80
CA GLY A 62 -0.23 -6.62 2.85
C GLY A 62 -1.24 -6.37 1.75
N MET A 63 -1.36 -5.12 1.34
CA MET A 63 -2.25 -4.67 0.28
C MET A 63 -1.45 -3.97 -0.81
N GLN A 64 -1.60 -4.42 -2.04
CA GLN A 64 -1.07 -3.72 -3.21
C GLN A 64 -2.15 -2.86 -3.84
N PHE A 65 -1.85 -1.63 -4.21
CA PHE A 65 -2.75 -0.75 -4.93
C PHE A 65 -2.00 0.06 -6.00
N ASP A 66 -2.73 0.47 -7.02
CA ASP A 66 -2.25 1.12 -8.24
C ASP A 66 -1.92 2.61 -8.05
N ARG A 67 -1.15 2.95 -7.02
CA ARG A 67 -0.73 4.33 -6.74
C ARG A 67 0.72 4.35 -6.28
N GLY A 68 1.52 5.16 -6.95
CA GLY A 68 2.91 5.41 -6.58
C GLY A 68 3.08 6.69 -5.76
N TYR A 69 4.31 7.02 -5.47
CA TYR A 69 4.67 8.23 -4.73
C TYR A 69 4.34 9.51 -5.54
N LEU A 70 3.90 10.55 -4.84
CA LEU A 70 3.48 11.82 -5.45
C LEU A 70 4.64 12.67 -6.00
N SER A 71 5.85 12.45 -5.54
CA SER A 71 7.02 13.20 -5.98
C SER A 71 8.24 12.29 -6.14
N PRO A 72 9.02 12.43 -7.24
CA PRO A 72 10.28 11.70 -7.42
C PRO A 72 11.27 11.90 -6.28
N TYR A 73 11.18 13.00 -5.57
CA TYR A 73 12.03 13.29 -4.43
C TYR A 73 11.77 12.38 -3.22
N PHE A 74 10.67 11.59 -3.22
CA PHE A 74 10.42 10.59 -2.18
C PHE A 74 11.17 9.28 -2.39
N VAL A 75 11.84 9.09 -3.51
CA VAL A 75 12.67 7.91 -3.81
C VAL A 75 13.77 7.75 -2.75
N THR A 76 13.93 6.51 -2.27
CA THR A 76 15.00 6.10 -1.37
C THR A 76 16.08 5.28 -2.08
N ASN A 77 15.67 4.55 -3.13
CA ASN A 77 16.56 3.77 -3.98
C ASN A 77 16.50 4.28 -5.43
N PRO A 78 17.47 5.10 -5.87
CA PRO A 78 17.48 5.69 -7.21
C PRO A 78 17.58 4.65 -8.33
N ASP A 79 18.32 3.56 -8.12
CA ASP A 79 18.56 2.54 -9.14
C ASP A 79 17.27 1.78 -9.50
N LYS A 80 16.45 1.51 -8.50
CA LYS A 80 15.16 0.83 -8.66
C LYS A 80 13.98 1.79 -8.80
N MET A 81 14.21 3.08 -8.61
CA MET A 81 13.15 4.11 -8.55
C MET A 81 12.05 3.75 -7.55
N THR A 82 12.44 3.22 -6.38
CA THR A 82 11.53 2.84 -5.30
C THR A 82 11.70 3.71 -4.07
N ALA A 83 10.62 3.88 -3.32
CA ALA A 83 10.67 4.42 -1.97
C ALA A 83 10.31 3.30 -0.99
N GLU A 84 11.29 2.83 -0.25
CA GLU A 84 11.18 1.78 0.75
C GLU A 84 11.26 2.41 2.14
N LEU A 85 10.25 2.16 2.97
CA LEU A 85 10.15 2.67 4.32
C LEU A 85 9.93 1.48 5.26
N GLU A 86 10.91 1.19 6.08
CA GLU A 86 10.84 0.13 7.08
C GLU A 86 10.30 0.69 8.39
N ASP A 87 9.43 -0.07 9.07
CA ASP A 87 8.78 0.31 10.33
C ASP A 87 8.15 1.70 10.29
N CYS A 88 7.55 2.04 9.13
CA CYS A 88 6.96 3.35 8.93
C CYS A 88 5.63 3.51 9.66
N MET A 89 5.40 4.70 10.14
CA MET A 89 4.09 5.16 10.57
C MET A 89 3.26 5.51 9.35
N VAL A 90 1.98 5.16 9.37
CA VAL A 90 1.06 5.40 8.26
C VAL A 90 -0.05 6.34 8.71
N LEU A 91 -0.09 7.53 8.12
CA LEU A 91 -1.18 8.48 8.28
C LEU A 91 -2.18 8.30 7.14
N LEU A 92 -3.43 8.00 7.49
CA LEU A 92 -4.55 7.85 6.56
C LEU A 92 -5.47 9.05 6.67
N HIS A 93 -5.60 9.84 5.61
CA HIS A 93 -6.45 11.03 5.58
C HIS A 93 -7.43 10.98 4.42
N GLU A 94 -8.71 11.23 4.71
CA GLU A 94 -9.77 11.10 3.72
C GLU A 94 -9.74 12.21 2.67
N LYS A 95 -9.37 13.44 3.07
CA LYS A 95 -9.40 14.63 2.23
C LYS A 95 -8.03 15.00 1.68
N LYS A 96 -8.00 16.06 0.86
CA LYS A 96 -6.76 16.64 0.33
C LYS A 96 -5.97 17.38 1.42
N LEU A 97 -4.66 17.32 1.30
CA LEU A 97 -3.71 18.05 2.13
C LEU A 97 -3.07 19.16 1.29
N SER A 98 -3.46 20.41 1.52
CA SER A 98 -2.89 21.58 0.84
C SER A 98 -2.00 22.42 1.76
N SER A 99 -2.19 22.34 3.07
CA SER A 99 -1.39 23.00 4.10
C SER A 99 -0.96 22.02 5.17
N LEU A 100 0.25 22.20 5.72
CA LEU A 100 0.78 21.36 6.80
C LEU A 100 0.58 21.97 8.19
N GLN A 101 0.01 23.17 8.31
CA GLN A 101 -0.12 23.83 9.62
C GLN A 101 -0.86 22.97 10.64
N SER A 102 -1.94 22.30 10.22
CA SER A 102 -2.70 21.37 11.07
C SER A 102 -1.93 20.10 11.43
N MET A 103 -0.85 19.79 10.72
CA MET A 103 -0.04 18.57 10.94
C MET A 103 1.26 18.86 11.70
N VAL A 104 1.60 20.12 11.97
CA VAL A 104 2.89 20.49 12.61
C VAL A 104 3.11 19.71 13.91
N PRO A 105 2.14 19.60 14.85
CA PRO A 105 2.34 18.87 16.10
C PRO A 105 2.63 17.37 15.86
N LEU A 106 1.96 16.77 14.87
CA LEU A 106 2.18 15.38 14.50
C LEU A 106 3.57 15.19 13.89
N LEU A 107 3.97 16.07 12.97
CA LEU A 107 5.27 16.00 12.32
C LEU A 107 6.42 16.18 13.32
N GLU A 108 6.29 17.05 14.30
CA GLU A 108 7.25 17.21 15.40
C GLU A 108 7.40 15.91 16.22
N SER A 109 6.28 15.25 16.54
CA SER A 109 6.28 13.97 17.25
C SER A 109 6.91 12.85 16.42
N VAL A 110 6.65 12.83 15.10
CA VAL A 110 7.29 11.88 14.17
C VAL A 110 8.80 12.11 14.09
N ILE A 111 9.25 13.36 14.00
CA ILE A 111 10.69 13.69 14.00
C ILE A 111 11.36 13.21 15.29
N GLN A 112 10.74 13.44 16.44
CA GLN A 112 11.26 12.97 17.74
C GLN A 112 11.36 11.45 17.84
N SER A 113 10.43 10.73 17.22
CA SER A 113 10.44 9.25 17.19
C SER A 113 11.49 8.68 16.23
N GLN A 114 12.04 9.47 15.33
CA GLN A 114 12.96 9.08 14.24
C GLN A 114 12.42 8.00 13.28
N LYS A 115 11.12 7.70 13.35
CA LYS A 115 10.47 6.74 12.45
C LYS A 115 10.07 7.39 11.14
N PRO A 116 10.10 6.63 10.03
CA PRO A 116 9.58 7.12 8.76
C PRO A 116 8.07 7.34 8.83
N LEU A 117 7.56 8.27 8.04
CA LEU A 117 6.12 8.53 7.89
C LEU A 117 5.68 8.35 6.44
N LEU A 118 4.67 7.53 6.25
CA LEU A 118 3.93 7.44 4.99
C LEU A 118 2.59 8.17 5.14
N ILE A 119 2.33 9.12 4.27
CA ILE A 119 1.04 9.80 4.18
C ILE A 119 0.25 9.23 3.02
N ILE A 120 -0.95 8.73 3.29
CA ILE A 120 -1.92 8.31 2.28
C ILE A 120 -3.13 9.22 2.42
N ALA A 121 -3.33 10.11 1.45
CA ALA A 121 -4.42 11.07 1.45
C ALA A 121 -5.12 11.10 0.08
N GLU A 122 -6.29 11.73 0.01
CA GLU A 122 -6.94 11.94 -1.30
C GLU A 122 -5.99 12.56 -2.30
N ASP A 123 -5.28 13.60 -1.89
CA ASP A 123 -4.18 14.22 -2.61
C ASP A 123 -3.28 14.98 -1.62
N VAL A 124 -2.02 15.19 -2.01
CA VAL A 124 -1.12 16.11 -1.28
C VAL A 124 -0.56 17.06 -2.30
N GLU A 125 -0.93 18.33 -2.21
CA GLU A 125 -0.65 19.33 -3.24
C GLU A 125 -0.15 20.66 -2.68
N GLY A 126 0.34 21.52 -3.58
CA GLY A 126 0.72 22.89 -3.24
C GLY A 126 1.83 23.00 -2.20
N GLU A 127 1.60 23.85 -1.19
CA GLU A 127 2.56 24.14 -0.12
C GLU A 127 2.86 22.87 0.72
N ALA A 128 1.87 22.02 0.95
CA ALA A 128 2.05 20.79 1.73
C ALA A 128 3.09 19.87 1.09
N LEU A 129 2.93 19.57 -0.19
CA LEU A 129 3.87 18.72 -0.92
C LEU A 129 5.28 19.32 -0.97
N ALA A 130 5.39 20.62 -1.28
CA ALA A 130 6.67 21.31 -1.36
C ALA A 130 7.40 21.27 -0.01
N THR A 131 6.71 21.51 1.08
CA THR A 131 7.28 21.50 2.43
C THR A 131 7.73 20.10 2.84
N LEU A 132 6.97 19.05 2.53
CA LEU A 132 7.37 17.66 2.81
C LEU A 132 8.64 17.29 2.04
N VAL A 133 8.72 17.67 0.76
CA VAL A 133 9.91 17.43 -0.09
C VAL A 133 11.13 18.17 0.47
N VAL A 134 11.00 19.44 0.82
CA VAL A 134 12.10 20.23 1.38
C VAL A 134 12.61 19.63 2.70
N ASN A 135 11.72 19.25 3.60
CA ASN A 135 12.11 18.64 4.88
C ASN A 135 12.78 17.28 4.69
N LYS A 136 12.34 16.48 3.73
CA LYS A 136 13.02 15.23 3.37
C LYS A 136 14.43 15.50 2.83
N LEU A 137 14.59 16.45 1.89
CA LEU A 137 15.88 16.74 1.28
C LEU A 137 16.90 17.31 2.30
N ARG A 138 16.41 18.04 3.31
CA ARG A 138 17.23 18.50 4.43
C ARG A 138 17.61 17.39 5.42
N GLY A 139 17.11 16.17 5.22
CA GLY A 139 17.40 15.03 6.10
C GLY A 139 16.68 15.07 7.46
N GLY A 140 15.79 16.03 7.67
CA GLY A 140 15.07 16.19 8.93
C GLY A 140 13.90 15.21 9.10
N LEU A 141 13.37 14.66 8.00
CA LEU A 141 12.19 13.81 8.03
C LEU A 141 12.29 12.71 6.97
N LYS A 142 12.16 11.45 7.38
CA LYS A 142 12.00 10.32 6.47
C LYS A 142 10.52 10.18 6.11
N ILE A 143 10.13 10.69 4.95
CA ILE A 143 8.71 10.77 4.58
C ILE A 143 8.48 10.41 3.12
N ALA A 144 7.32 9.82 2.85
CA ALA A 144 6.74 9.70 1.53
C ALA A 144 5.25 10.02 1.56
N ALA A 145 4.72 10.47 0.44
CA ALA A 145 3.30 10.73 0.28
C ALA A 145 2.77 10.04 -0.96
N VAL A 146 1.60 9.44 -0.82
CA VAL A 146 0.91 8.65 -1.85
C VAL A 146 -0.53 9.10 -1.93
N LYS A 147 -1.08 9.10 -3.13
CA LYS A 147 -2.51 9.33 -3.34
C LYS A 147 -3.30 8.09 -2.95
N ALA A 148 -4.38 8.28 -2.19
CA ALA A 148 -5.28 7.20 -1.80
C ALA A 148 -5.88 6.50 -3.02
N PRO A 149 -5.96 5.15 -3.02
CA PRO A 149 -6.55 4.40 -4.10
C PRO A 149 -8.06 4.59 -4.18
N GLY A 150 -8.61 4.50 -5.39
CA GLY A 150 -10.05 4.61 -5.65
C GLY A 150 -10.59 6.05 -5.61
N PHE A 151 -11.91 6.16 -5.74
CA PHE A 151 -12.65 7.42 -5.78
C PHE A 151 -13.93 7.31 -4.94
N GLY A 152 -14.40 8.43 -4.38
CA GLY A 152 -15.65 8.48 -3.62
C GLY A 152 -15.71 7.45 -2.48
N ASP A 153 -16.83 6.73 -2.37
CA ASP A 153 -17.06 5.74 -1.30
C ASP A 153 -16.09 4.56 -1.38
N ARG A 154 -15.65 4.17 -2.59
CA ARG A 154 -14.63 3.13 -2.76
C ARG A 154 -13.30 3.54 -2.14
N ARG A 155 -12.91 4.82 -2.25
CA ARG A 155 -11.69 5.32 -1.59
C ARG A 155 -11.80 5.24 -0.08
N LYS A 156 -12.96 5.61 0.50
CA LYS A 156 -13.21 5.49 1.94
C LYS A 156 -13.06 4.03 2.41
N ALA A 157 -13.66 3.09 1.68
CA ALA A 157 -13.56 1.67 1.98
C ALA A 157 -12.10 1.18 1.92
N MET A 158 -11.35 1.53 0.86
CA MET A 158 -9.95 1.14 0.73
C MET A 158 -9.05 1.75 1.81
N LEU A 159 -9.29 3.01 2.22
CA LEU A 159 -8.57 3.60 3.36
C LEU A 159 -8.87 2.86 4.66
N GLN A 160 -10.12 2.41 4.85
CA GLN A 160 -10.51 1.60 6.01
C GLN A 160 -9.79 0.25 6.01
N ASP A 161 -9.70 -0.43 4.86
CA ASP A 161 -8.97 -1.69 4.71
C ASP A 161 -7.48 -1.51 5.06
N ILE A 162 -6.86 -0.41 4.58
CA ILE A 162 -5.49 -0.08 4.93
C ILE A 162 -5.35 0.21 6.43
N ALA A 163 -6.32 0.89 7.06
CA ALA A 163 -6.33 1.14 8.49
C ALA A 163 -6.33 -0.16 9.30
N ILE A 164 -7.17 -1.11 8.92
CA ILE A 164 -7.24 -2.44 9.55
C ILE A 164 -5.92 -3.18 9.40
N LEU A 165 -5.33 -3.19 8.19
CA LEU A 165 -4.07 -3.85 7.90
C LEU A 165 -2.88 -3.27 8.66
N THR A 166 -2.88 -1.97 8.92
CA THR A 166 -1.78 -1.26 9.59
C THR A 166 -2.02 -1.05 11.08
N GLY A 167 -3.23 -1.35 11.57
CA GLY A 167 -3.63 -1.08 12.95
C GLY A 167 -3.83 0.41 13.26
N GLY A 168 -3.98 1.25 12.23
CA GLY A 168 -4.22 2.69 12.36
C GLY A 168 -5.68 3.08 12.25
N GLN A 169 -5.93 4.38 12.16
CA GLN A 169 -7.26 4.96 11.98
C GLN A 169 -7.29 5.88 10.76
N VAL A 170 -8.43 5.91 10.06
CA VAL A 170 -8.67 6.89 9.00
C VAL A 170 -9.09 8.21 9.64
N ILE A 171 -8.33 9.25 9.39
CA ILE A 171 -8.66 10.59 9.86
C ILE A 171 -9.69 11.20 8.89
N SER A 172 -10.92 11.31 9.38
CA SER A 172 -12.06 11.82 8.65
C SER A 172 -12.73 12.96 9.43
N GLU A 173 -12.88 14.11 8.79
CA GLU A 173 -13.62 15.23 9.37
C GLU A 173 -15.11 14.93 9.52
N ASP A 174 -15.65 14.05 8.67
CA ASP A 174 -17.04 13.61 8.75
C ASP A 174 -17.33 12.85 10.07
N LEU A 175 -16.27 12.23 10.65
CA LEU A 175 -16.31 11.58 11.96
C LEU A 175 -15.90 12.52 13.11
N GLY A 176 -15.73 13.81 12.83
CA GLY A 176 -15.30 14.82 13.81
C GLY A 176 -13.81 14.81 14.14
N MET A 177 -12.99 14.03 13.41
CA MET A 177 -11.56 13.98 13.61
C MET A 177 -10.87 15.09 12.83
N LYS A 178 -10.12 15.95 13.53
CA LYS A 178 -9.31 17.00 12.92
C LYS A 178 -7.85 16.58 12.92
N LEU A 179 -7.11 16.96 11.86
CA LEU A 179 -5.66 16.69 11.75
C LEU A 179 -4.84 17.24 12.93
N GLU A 180 -5.28 18.36 13.51
CA GLU A 180 -4.65 19.00 14.67
C GLU A 180 -4.66 18.12 15.94
N ASN A 181 -5.62 17.19 16.03
CA ASN A 181 -5.82 16.32 17.18
C ASN A 181 -5.28 14.91 16.95
N VAL A 182 -4.59 14.67 15.84
CA VAL A 182 -4.03 13.35 15.52
C VAL A 182 -2.82 13.08 16.42
N THR A 183 -2.87 11.95 17.09
CA THR A 183 -1.82 11.45 17.98
C THR A 183 -1.09 10.26 17.36
N MET A 184 0.06 9.90 17.89
CA MET A 184 0.90 8.82 17.36
C MET A 184 0.22 7.45 17.40
N ASP A 185 -0.67 7.22 18.34
CA ASP A 185 -1.44 5.99 18.52
C ASP A 185 -2.58 5.81 17.48
N MET A 186 -2.94 6.88 16.78
CA MET A 186 -3.88 6.82 15.65
C MET A 186 -3.19 6.43 14.33
N LEU A 187 -1.86 6.47 14.28
CA LEU A 187 -1.10 6.07 13.10
C LEU A 187 -0.99 4.55 13.00
N GLY A 188 -1.06 4.05 11.78
CA GLY A 188 -0.73 2.66 11.51
C GLY A 188 0.78 2.41 11.48
N PHE A 189 1.19 1.13 11.55
CA PHE A 189 2.58 0.71 11.46
C PHE A 189 2.73 -0.41 10.43
N LYS A 190 3.63 -0.25 9.46
CA LYS A 190 3.90 -1.28 8.45
C LYS A 190 5.24 -1.04 7.74
N ILE A 191 5.76 -2.09 7.10
CA ILE A 191 6.79 -1.96 6.07
C ILE A 191 6.10 -1.54 4.78
N CYS A 192 6.56 -0.43 4.19
CA CYS A 192 5.94 0.15 3.00
C CYS A 192 6.94 0.21 1.84
N ARG A 193 6.57 -0.36 0.71
CA ARG A 193 7.34 -0.26 -0.53
C ARG A 193 6.47 0.42 -1.59
N LEU A 194 6.93 1.56 -2.07
CA LEU A 194 6.25 2.37 -3.07
C LEU A 194 7.08 2.38 -4.35
N VAL A 195 6.45 2.07 -5.45
CA VAL A 195 7.03 2.13 -6.79
C VAL A 195 6.32 3.22 -7.58
N ARG A 196 7.02 3.88 -8.50
CA ARG A 196 6.36 4.76 -9.45
C ARG A 196 5.68 3.90 -10.52
N LEU A 197 4.40 4.12 -10.69
CA LEU A 197 3.64 3.59 -11.83
C LEU A 197 3.88 4.46 -13.06
#